data_2ad86cef29bc370311bc6272dc3850b2
#
_entry.id   2ad86cef29bc370311bc6272dc3850b2
#
_cell.length_a   1.000
_cell.length_b   1.000
_cell.length_c   1.000
_cell.angle_alpha   90.00
_cell.angle_beta   90.00
_cell.angle_gamma   90.00
#
_symmetry.space_group_name_H-M   'P 1'
#
loop_
_entity.id
_entity.type
_entity.pdbx_description
1 polymer ?
#
loop_
_entity_poly.entity_id
_entity_poly.type
_entity_poly.pdbx_seq_one_letter_code
_entity_poly.pdbx_strand_id
1 'polypeptide(L)'
;PGRIGVAAVTAGPGVTNTVTAIKNAQMAESPLLLIGGAAATLQKGRGALQDIDQLSLFKTLCKSCVSVRAVRDIVPALREAIVTAQSGTPGPVFVELPIDVLYPFHVVEKEIGGTKSARGLRGKVVRWYLQNYLRNLFAGAWEPRDMSPLPVKVPLATEDEVGF
;
A
#
# COMPACT_ATOMS: atom_id res chain seq x y z
N PRO A 1 -12.13 -19.47 9.73
CA PRO A 1 -13.38 -18.72 9.82
C PRO A 1 -13.19 -17.50 10.74
N GLY A 2 -13.61 -16.32 10.30
CA GLY A 2 -13.56 -15.09 11.09
C GLY A 2 -12.20 -14.39 11.21
N ARG A 3 -11.15 -14.90 10.58
CA ARG A 3 -9.83 -14.26 10.56
C ARG A 3 -9.53 -13.71 9.18
N ILE A 4 -8.90 -12.53 9.13
CA ILE A 4 -8.43 -11.96 7.86
C ILE A 4 -7.24 -12.74 7.32
N GLY A 5 -7.28 -13.08 6.02
CA GLY A 5 -6.12 -13.58 5.29
C GLY A 5 -5.17 -12.42 4.95
N VAL A 6 -3.86 -12.67 4.95
CA VAL A 6 -2.86 -11.67 4.53
C VAL A 6 -1.90 -12.31 3.54
N ALA A 7 -1.68 -11.64 2.41
CA ALA A 7 -0.69 -12.02 1.42
C ALA A 7 0.19 -10.82 1.06
N ALA A 8 1.50 -11.03 0.94
CA ALA A 8 2.43 -10.01 0.48
C ALA A 8 3.17 -10.52 -0.76
N VAL A 9 3.25 -9.67 -1.79
CA VAL A 9 3.83 -10.03 -3.08
C VAL A 9 4.70 -8.90 -3.63
N THR A 10 5.66 -9.25 -4.49
CA THR A 10 6.48 -8.27 -5.19
C THR A 10 5.67 -7.51 -6.24
N ALA A 11 6.22 -6.39 -6.71
CA ALA A 11 5.62 -5.51 -7.70
C ALA A 11 5.35 -6.21 -9.06
N GLY A 12 4.49 -5.63 -9.85
CA GLY A 12 4.21 -6.03 -11.23
C GLY A 12 3.67 -7.45 -11.33
N PRO A 13 4.41 -8.40 -11.93
CA PRO A 13 3.95 -9.78 -12.11
C PRO A 13 3.55 -10.48 -10.80
N GLY A 14 4.22 -10.16 -9.68
CA GLY A 14 3.83 -10.69 -8.37
C GLY A 14 2.40 -10.31 -8.01
N VAL A 15 2.05 -9.03 -8.18
CA VAL A 15 0.70 -8.51 -7.92
C VAL A 15 -0.29 -9.05 -8.94
N THR A 16 0.01 -9.02 -10.23
CA THR A 16 -0.94 -9.45 -11.27
C THR A 16 -1.28 -10.93 -11.21
N ASN A 17 -0.34 -11.78 -10.76
CA ASN A 17 -0.59 -13.21 -10.54
C ASN A 17 -1.62 -13.49 -9.44
N THR A 18 -1.93 -12.53 -8.58
CA THR A 18 -2.94 -12.69 -7.52
C THR A 18 -4.37 -12.42 -7.98
N VAL A 19 -4.59 -11.89 -9.18
CA VAL A 19 -5.91 -11.46 -9.69
C VAL A 19 -6.97 -12.55 -9.51
N THR A 20 -6.67 -13.79 -9.90
CA THR A 20 -7.61 -14.91 -9.76
C THR A 20 -7.96 -15.19 -8.31
N ALA A 21 -6.96 -15.20 -7.42
CA ALA A 21 -7.18 -15.44 -6.00
C ALA A 21 -7.99 -14.31 -5.33
N ILE A 22 -7.71 -13.07 -5.69
CA ILE A 22 -8.46 -11.90 -5.20
C ILE A 22 -9.90 -11.92 -5.70
N LYS A 23 -10.13 -12.26 -6.98
CA LYS A 23 -11.49 -12.43 -7.50
C LYS A 23 -12.24 -13.53 -6.77
N ASN A 24 -11.58 -14.63 -6.47
CA ASN A 24 -12.18 -15.71 -5.70
C ASN A 24 -12.54 -15.28 -4.27
N ALA A 25 -11.64 -14.54 -3.60
CA ALA A 25 -11.91 -13.96 -2.28
C ALA A 25 -13.10 -12.99 -2.30
N GLN A 26 -13.24 -12.17 -3.36
CA GLN A 26 -14.37 -11.28 -3.56
C GLN A 26 -15.69 -12.07 -3.66
N MET A 27 -15.71 -13.13 -4.48
CA MET A 27 -16.92 -13.96 -4.69
C MET A 27 -17.30 -14.77 -3.44
N ALA A 28 -16.31 -15.14 -2.65
CA ALA A 28 -16.51 -15.88 -1.40
C ALA A 28 -16.71 -14.97 -0.18
N GLU A 29 -16.80 -13.65 -0.38
CA GLU A 29 -16.95 -12.66 0.70
C GLU A 29 -15.91 -12.85 1.82
N SER A 30 -14.69 -13.24 1.42
CA SER A 30 -13.62 -13.55 2.37
C SER A 30 -12.77 -12.32 2.63
N PRO A 31 -12.57 -11.91 3.91
CA PRO A 31 -11.72 -10.79 4.23
C PRO A 31 -10.26 -11.13 3.94
N LEU A 32 -9.61 -10.37 3.06
CA LEU A 32 -8.23 -10.59 2.65
C LEU A 32 -7.51 -9.26 2.44
N LEU A 33 -6.34 -9.12 3.05
CA LEU A 33 -5.42 -8.01 2.81
C LEU A 33 -4.32 -8.48 1.85
N LEU A 34 -4.32 -7.92 0.64
CA LEU A 34 -3.20 -8.04 -0.29
C LEU A 34 -2.27 -6.85 -0.13
N ILE A 35 -1.00 -7.11 0.16
CA ILE A 35 0.07 -6.11 0.19
C ILE A 35 0.93 -6.33 -1.05
N GLY A 36 0.98 -5.34 -1.95
CA GLY A 36 1.78 -5.40 -3.17
C GLY A 36 2.89 -4.36 -3.16
N GLY A 37 4.11 -4.78 -3.54
CA GLY A 37 5.17 -3.84 -3.88
C GLY A 37 4.81 -3.03 -5.12
N ALA A 38 5.47 -1.90 -5.32
CA ALA A 38 5.36 -1.10 -6.54
C ALA A 38 6.68 -0.40 -6.86
N ALA A 39 6.85 0.03 -8.11
CA ALA A 39 7.96 0.89 -8.50
C ALA A 39 8.01 2.16 -7.64
N ALA A 40 9.21 2.71 -7.44
CA ALA A 40 9.39 3.96 -6.70
C ALA A 40 8.50 5.07 -7.27
N THR A 41 7.91 5.88 -6.41
CA THR A 41 6.93 6.92 -6.79
C THR A 41 7.47 7.86 -7.89
N LEU A 42 8.75 8.23 -7.82
CA LEU A 42 9.39 9.08 -8.83
C LEU A 42 9.64 8.36 -10.18
N GLN A 43 9.54 7.04 -10.22
CA GLN A 43 9.80 6.23 -11.42
C GLN A 43 8.51 5.75 -12.09
N LYS A 44 7.37 5.86 -11.43
CA LYS A 44 6.06 5.47 -12.00
C LYS A 44 5.77 6.22 -13.30
N GLY A 45 5.29 5.49 -14.30
CA GLY A 45 4.98 6.01 -15.63
C GLY A 45 6.21 6.38 -16.48
N ARG A 46 7.41 5.95 -16.08
CA ARG A 46 8.67 6.26 -16.78
C ARG A 46 9.41 5.04 -17.31
N GLY A 47 8.72 3.91 -17.41
CA GLY A 47 9.30 2.66 -17.90
C GLY A 47 10.19 1.94 -16.88
N ALA A 48 9.95 2.16 -15.59
CA ALA A 48 10.61 1.41 -14.54
C ALA A 48 10.27 -0.08 -14.61
N LEU A 49 11.18 -0.93 -14.14
CA LEU A 49 10.93 -2.36 -14.07
C LEU A 49 9.71 -2.63 -13.18
N GLN A 50 8.80 -3.49 -13.66
CA GLN A 50 7.58 -3.89 -12.95
C GLN A 50 6.60 -2.74 -12.63
N ASP A 51 6.69 -1.62 -13.37
CA ASP A 51 5.77 -0.49 -13.25
C ASP A 51 4.48 -0.78 -14.02
N ILE A 52 3.46 -1.22 -13.29
CA ILE A 52 2.12 -1.53 -13.78
C ILE A 52 1.11 -0.70 -12.98
N ASP A 53 0.04 -0.23 -13.61
CA ASP A 53 -1.07 0.40 -12.91
C ASP A 53 -1.90 -0.64 -12.15
N GLN A 54 -1.35 -1.06 -11.01
CA GLN A 54 -1.93 -2.10 -10.15
C GLN A 54 -3.23 -1.63 -9.49
N LEU A 55 -3.32 -0.34 -9.15
CA LEU A 55 -4.50 0.21 -8.49
C LEU A 55 -5.73 0.11 -9.38
N SER A 56 -5.61 0.51 -10.65
CA SER A 56 -6.72 0.40 -11.60
C SER A 56 -7.13 -1.04 -11.86
N LEU A 57 -6.16 -1.96 -11.90
CA LEU A 57 -6.43 -3.38 -12.07
C LEU A 57 -7.27 -3.97 -10.93
N PHE A 58 -6.98 -3.60 -9.68
CA PHE A 58 -7.66 -4.14 -8.51
C PHE A 58 -8.91 -3.36 -8.06
N LYS A 59 -9.16 -2.18 -8.64
CA LYS A 59 -10.27 -1.31 -8.25
C LYS A 59 -11.65 -1.98 -8.31
N THR A 60 -11.86 -2.89 -9.26
CA THR A 60 -13.13 -3.61 -9.42
C THR A 60 -13.18 -4.92 -8.63
N LEU A 61 -12.06 -5.35 -8.07
CA LEU A 61 -11.92 -6.62 -7.35
C LEU A 61 -11.90 -6.44 -5.84
N CYS A 62 -11.45 -5.29 -5.37
CA CYS A 62 -11.24 -5.00 -3.96
C CYS A 62 -12.23 -3.96 -3.43
N LYS A 63 -12.56 -4.07 -2.16
CA LYS A 63 -13.37 -3.06 -1.44
C LYS A 63 -12.65 -1.72 -1.33
N SER A 64 -11.30 -1.75 -1.23
CA SER A 64 -10.44 -0.58 -1.16
C SER A 64 -9.10 -0.87 -1.82
N CYS A 65 -8.55 0.13 -2.51
CA CYS A 65 -7.21 0.10 -3.10
C CYS A 65 -6.49 1.39 -2.71
N VAL A 66 -5.38 1.28 -1.99
CA VAL A 66 -4.63 2.42 -1.47
C VAL A 66 -3.15 2.28 -1.82
N SER A 67 -2.51 3.37 -2.28
CA SER A 67 -1.06 3.46 -2.41
C SER A 67 -0.50 4.34 -1.31
N VAL A 68 0.40 3.80 -0.51
CA VAL A 68 1.06 4.53 0.58
C VAL A 68 2.11 5.48 0.01
N ARG A 69 2.10 6.75 0.44
CA ARG A 69 2.97 7.80 -0.12
C ARG A 69 4.03 8.31 0.83
N ALA A 70 3.94 7.99 2.10
CA ALA A 70 4.94 8.35 3.11
C ALA A 70 5.06 7.24 4.15
N VAL A 71 6.23 7.12 4.76
CA VAL A 71 6.50 6.07 5.76
C VAL A 71 5.54 6.14 6.94
N ARG A 72 5.18 7.36 7.37
CA ARG A 72 4.22 7.57 8.46
C ARG A 72 2.83 7.00 8.20
N ASP A 73 2.47 6.81 6.93
CA ASP A 73 1.11 6.38 6.53
C ASP A 73 0.98 4.85 6.44
N ILE A 74 2.09 4.09 6.57
CA ILE A 74 2.07 2.62 6.45
C ILE A 74 1.14 2.00 7.49
N VAL A 75 1.36 2.29 8.77
CA VAL A 75 0.57 1.69 9.86
C VAL A 75 -0.90 2.12 9.78
N PRO A 76 -1.24 3.41 9.65
CA PRO A 76 -2.64 3.82 9.48
C PRO A 76 -3.33 3.15 8.29
N ALA A 77 -2.69 3.10 7.12
CA ALA A 77 -3.26 2.48 5.93
C ALA A 77 -3.53 0.98 6.11
N LEU A 78 -2.60 0.25 6.74
CA LEU A 78 -2.78 -1.18 7.03
C LEU A 78 -3.91 -1.41 8.04
N ARG A 79 -4.00 -0.59 9.09
CA ARG A 79 -5.09 -0.70 10.08
C ARG A 79 -6.46 -0.43 9.46
N GLU A 80 -6.57 0.62 8.65
CA GLU A 80 -7.79 0.95 7.91
C GLU A 80 -8.17 -0.16 6.93
N ALA A 81 -7.20 -0.71 6.19
CA ALA A 81 -7.41 -1.81 5.26
C ALA A 81 -7.96 -3.05 5.97
N ILE A 82 -7.41 -3.42 7.13
CA ILE A 82 -7.89 -4.55 7.93
C ILE A 82 -9.34 -4.34 8.38
N VAL A 83 -9.67 -3.16 8.89
CA VAL A 83 -11.04 -2.82 9.29
C VAL A 83 -11.99 -2.86 8.10
N THR A 84 -11.59 -2.28 6.97
CA THR A 84 -12.39 -2.26 5.73
C THR A 84 -12.64 -3.66 5.19
N ALA A 85 -11.63 -4.54 5.19
CA ALA A 85 -11.78 -5.92 4.71
C ALA A 85 -12.84 -6.70 5.49
N GLN A 86 -12.99 -6.40 6.78
CA GLN A 86 -13.90 -7.10 7.70
C GLN A 86 -15.25 -6.39 7.90
N SER A 87 -15.42 -5.15 7.38
CA SER A 87 -16.63 -4.34 7.59
C SER A 87 -17.75 -4.75 6.63
N GLY A 88 -19.01 -4.62 7.06
CA GLY A 88 -20.19 -4.97 6.23
C GLY A 88 -20.03 -6.35 5.60
N THR A 89 -20.32 -6.49 4.30
CA THR A 89 -19.96 -7.70 3.55
C THR A 89 -18.44 -7.79 3.45
N PRO A 90 -17.80 -8.79 4.07
CA PRO A 90 -16.36 -8.94 4.05
C PRO A 90 -15.81 -9.12 2.62
N GLY A 91 -14.55 -8.75 2.41
CA GLY A 91 -13.96 -8.89 1.09
C GLY A 91 -12.51 -8.45 1.02
N PRO A 92 -11.85 -8.64 -0.13
CA PRO A 92 -10.45 -8.29 -0.31
C PRO A 92 -10.23 -6.77 -0.33
N VAL A 93 -9.05 -6.36 0.15
CA VAL A 93 -8.51 -5.01 0.06
C VAL A 93 -7.08 -5.07 -0.46
N PHE A 94 -6.62 -4.03 -1.14
CA PHE A 94 -5.28 -3.94 -1.70
C PHE A 94 -4.54 -2.71 -1.16
N VAL A 95 -3.35 -2.93 -0.60
CA VAL A 95 -2.43 -1.87 -0.17
C VAL A 95 -1.15 -1.96 -0.98
N GLU A 96 -0.88 -0.92 -1.76
CA GLU A 96 0.32 -0.78 -2.56
C GLU A 96 1.39 -0.04 -1.78
N LEU A 97 2.58 -0.64 -1.68
CA LEU A 97 3.75 -0.07 -1.03
C LEU A 97 4.85 0.19 -2.07
N PRO A 98 5.02 1.43 -2.55
CA PRO A 98 6.14 1.78 -3.40
C PRO A 98 7.47 1.50 -2.71
N ILE A 99 8.50 1.10 -3.48
CA ILE A 99 9.78 0.65 -2.93
C ILE A 99 10.50 1.74 -2.12
N ASP A 100 10.26 3.00 -2.43
CA ASP A 100 10.82 4.15 -1.73
C ASP A 100 10.27 4.35 -0.29
N VAL A 101 9.09 3.81 0.02
CA VAL A 101 8.59 3.78 1.41
C VAL A 101 9.07 2.54 2.19
N LEU A 102 9.61 1.53 1.50
CA LEU A 102 10.08 0.28 2.10
C LEU A 102 11.58 0.29 2.42
N TYR A 103 12.36 1.07 1.68
CA TYR A 103 13.81 1.13 1.88
C TYR A 103 14.22 2.08 3.00
N PRO A 104 15.31 1.79 3.71
CA PRO A 104 15.87 2.69 4.70
C PRO A 104 16.24 4.05 4.10
N PHE A 105 16.13 5.11 4.90
CA PHE A 105 16.41 6.50 4.48
C PHE A 105 17.71 6.65 3.69
N HIS A 106 18.82 6.08 4.19
CA HIS A 106 20.14 6.22 3.56
C HIS A 106 20.22 5.57 2.18
N VAL A 107 19.42 4.52 1.92
CA VAL A 107 19.36 3.86 0.60
C VAL A 107 18.61 4.75 -0.38
N VAL A 108 17.43 5.25 0.02
CA VAL A 108 16.61 6.14 -0.82
C VAL A 108 17.36 7.45 -1.11
N GLU A 109 18.01 8.03 -0.10
CA GLU A 109 18.83 9.24 -0.23
C GLU A 109 19.96 9.05 -1.24
N LYS A 110 20.69 7.91 -1.19
CA LYS A 110 21.76 7.58 -2.12
C LYS A 110 21.27 7.42 -3.55
N GLU A 111 20.14 6.75 -3.75
CA GLU A 111 19.57 6.56 -5.08
C GLU A 111 19.05 7.86 -5.69
N ILE A 112 18.36 8.69 -4.89
CA ILE A 112 17.86 9.99 -5.32
C ILE A 112 19.00 11.00 -5.47
N GLY A 113 19.97 11.02 -4.55
CA GLY A 113 21.11 11.92 -4.56
C GLY A 113 22.22 11.56 -5.55
N GLY A 114 22.28 10.30 -5.98
CA GLY A 114 23.25 9.78 -6.96
C GLY A 114 22.98 10.21 -8.41
N THR A 115 21.86 10.85 -8.70
CA THR A 115 21.60 11.48 -9.98
C THR A 115 22.63 12.58 -10.21
N LYS A 116 23.54 12.38 -11.17
CA LYS A 116 24.60 13.34 -11.54
C LYS A 116 23.99 14.72 -11.64
N SER A 117 24.29 15.55 -10.67
CA SER A 117 23.70 16.90 -10.53
C SER A 117 23.98 17.70 -11.79
N ALA A 118 22.92 18.03 -12.51
CA ALA A 118 23.02 19.01 -13.58
C ALA A 118 23.64 20.31 -13.00
N ARG A 119 24.63 20.87 -13.69
CA ARG A 119 25.28 22.12 -13.28
C ARG A 119 24.33 23.29 -13.55
N GLY A 120 24.39 24.34 -12.73
CA GLY A 120 23.62 25.56 -12.92
C GLY A 120 22.29 25.62 -12.13
N LEU A 121 21.43 26.58 -12.47
CA LEU A 121 20.19 26.87 -11.77
C LEU A 121 19.20 25.70 -11.80
N ARG A 122 19.11 25.02 -12.94
CA ARG A 122 18.26 23.80 -13.09
C ARG A 122 18.68 22.69 -12.12
N GLY A 123 19.97 22.48 -11.92
CA GLY A 123 20.47 21.48 -10.96
C GLY A 123 20.15 21.83 -9.52
N LYS A 124 20.14 23.12 -9.16
CA LYS A 124 19.73 23.58 -7.81
C LYS A 124 18.24 23.31 -7.56
N VAL A 125 17.37 23.59 -8.54
CA VAL A 125 15.92 23.36 -8.44
C VAL A 125 15.62 21.87 -8.31
N VAL A 126 16.23 21.02 -9.13
CA VAL A 126 16.05 19.56 -9.06
C VAL A 126 16.50 19.02 -7.70
N ARG A 127 17.67 19.45 -7.19
CA ARG A 127 18.16 19.04 -5.87
C ARG A 127 17.20 19.47 -4.75
N TRP A 128 16.71 20.72 -4.79
CA TRP A 128 15.73 21.22 -3.83
C TRP A 128 14.45 20.37 -3.85
N TYR A 129 13.92 20.05 -5.04
CA TYR A 129 12.75 19.20 -5.20
C TYR A 129 12.97 17.81 -4.61
N LEU A 130 14.11 17.15 -4.92
CA LEU A 130 14.43 15.83 -4.41
C LEU A 130 14.63 15.82 -2.88
N GLN A 131 15.26 16.85 -2.33
CA GLN A 131 15.39 16.98 -0.87
C GLN A 131 14.04 17.19 -0.19
N ASN A 132 13.16 18.00 -0.76
CA ASN A 132 11.79 18.16 -0.25
C ASN A 132 10.99 16.86 -0.35
N TYR A 133 11.13 16.13 -1.44
CA TYR A 133 10.52 14.82 -1.60
C TYR A 133 10.95 13.86 -0.49
N LEU A 134 12.26 13.70 -0.26
CA LEU A 134 12.80 12.88 0.82
C LEU A 134 12.30 13.32 2.20
N ARG A 135 12.30 14.62 2.47
CA ARG A 135 11.78 15.15 3.73
C ARG A 135 10.32 14.76 3.96
N ASN A 136 9.48 14.88 2.94
CA ASN A 136 8.06 14.54 3.03
C ASN A 136 7.85 13.02 3.16
N LEU A 137 8.62 12.23 2.41
CA LEU A 137 8.56 10.77 2.44
C LEU A 137 8.82 10.20 3.84
N PHE A 138 9.81 10.77 4.55
CA PHE A 138 10.24 10.32 5.88
C PHE A 138 9.76 11.22 7.03
N ALA A 139 8.93 12.24 6.76
CA ALA A 139 8.37 13.08 7.81
C ALA A 139 7.57 12.23 8.80
N GLY A 140 7.86 12.32 10.09
CA GLY A 140 7.19 11.54 11.14
C GLY A 140 7.46 10.02 11.09
N ALA A 141 8.46 9.57 10.33
CA ALA A 141 8.79 8.14 10.21
C ALA A 141 9.27 7.51 11.53
N TRP A 142 9.88 8.31 12.40
CA TRP A 142 10.42 7.86 13.69
C TRP A 142 9.47 8.11 14.87
N GLU A 143 8.30 8.67 14.62
CA GLU A 143 7.31 8.85 15.67
C GLU A 143 6.69 7.50 16.05
N PRO A 144 6.53 7.20 17.34
CA PRO A 144 5.85 5.98 17.78
C PRO A 144 4.44 5.90 17.20
N ARG A 145 4.07 4.72 16.71
CA ARG A 145 2.71 4.44 16.21
C ARG A 145 2.03 3.43 17.12
N ASP A 146 0.72 3.52 17.21
CA ASP A 146 -0.08 2.50 17.88
C ASP A 146 0.01 1.18 17.11
N MET A 147 0.72 0.22 17.71
CA MET A 147 0.93 -1.12 17.18
C MET A 147 0.07 -2.15 17.93
N SER A 148 -0.86 -1.72 18.77
CA SER A 148 -1.75 -2.62 19.49
C SER A 148 -2.55 -3.49 18.51
N PRO A 149 -2.75 -4.78 18.81
CA PRO A 149 -3.57 -5.65 17.97
C PRO A 149 -4.99 -5.11 17.79
N LEU A 150 -5.49 -5.17 16.56
CA LEU A 150 -6.90 -4.86 16.31
C LEU A 150 -7.77 -5.99 16.90
N PRO A 151 -8.93 -5.65 17.50
CA PRO A 151 -9.84 -6.66 18.01
C PRO A 151 -10.33 -7.55 16.87
N VAL A 152 -10.32 -8.87 17.09
CA VAL A 152 -10.93 -9.81 16.16
C VAL A 152 -12.45 -9.72 16.36
N LYS A 153 -13.15 -9.16 15.36
CA LYS A 153 -14.61 -9.14 15.33
C LYS A 153 -15.07 -10.28 14.43
N VAL A 154 -15.79 -11.23 14.99
CA VAL A 154 -16.56 -12.19 14.20
C VAL A 154 -17.92 -11.54 13.96
N PRO A 155 -18.29 -11.23 12.70
CA PRO A 155 -19.61 -10.67 12.43
C PRO A 155 -20.67 -11.74 12.78
N LEU A 156 -21.41 -11.48 13.82
CA LEU A 156 -22.59 -12.25 14.20
C LEU A 156 -23.79 -11.33 14.01
N ALA A 157 -24.77 -11.80 13.27
CA ALA A 157 -26.05 -11.11 13.18
C ALA A 157 -26.71 -11.08 14.57
N THR A 158 -27.27 -9.94 14.94
CA THR A 158 -28.10 -9.82 16.13
C THR A 158 -29.46 -10.47 15.87
N GLU A 159 -30.19 -10.82 16.95
CA GLU A 159 -31.55 -11.40 16.81
C GLU A 159 -32.49 -10.50 16.01
N ASP A 160 -32.34 -9.18 16.15
CA ASP A 160 -33.13 -8.19 15.40
C ASP A 160 -32.76 -8.14 13.90
N GLU A 161 -31.51 -8.45 13.54
CA GLU A 161 -31.03 -8.52 12.14
C GLU A 161 -31.41 -9.85 11.46
N VAL A 162 -31.65 -10.90 12.23
CA VAL A 162 -32.08 -12.21 11.70
C VAL A 162 -33.57 -12.26 11.38
N GLY A 163 -34.35 -11.32 11.89
CA GLY A 163 -35.76 -11.03 11.53
C GLY A 163 -36.63 -12.27 11.37
N PHE A 164 -37.07 -12.84 12.46
CA PHE A 164 -38.20 -13.78 12.47
C PHE A 164 -39.37 -13.13 13.19
#